data_691f617434ce64a4675db77dc89b0082
#
_entry.id   691f617434ce64a4675db77dc89b0082
#
_cell.length_a   1.000
_cell.length_b   1.000
_cell.length_c   1.000
_cell.angle_alpha   90.00
_cell.angle_beta   90.00
_cell.angle_gamma   90.00
#
_symmetry.space_group_name_H-M   'P 1'
#
loop_
_entity.id
_entity.type
_entity.pdbx_description
1 polymer ?
#
loop_
_entity_poly.entity_id
_entity_poly.type
_entity_poly.pdbx_seq_one_letter_code
_entity_poly.pdbx_strand_id
1 'polypeptide(L)'
;MVLDEGRKITVTDTVGFIQKLPTTLVEAFKSTLAEVRAADLVLLVVDASDPHCEQEIAAVRGILSEIGAEQIRQVMVLNKCDLLDEDQMAERLSAHPDAVQVSAIEGTGVAGLLYAISSVASEGDVSMTVLVPYEKGLLLKMVHERCQVMRERYVQGGLLATVKASARMCATLAPYEVDEEALA
;
A
#
# COMPACT_ATOMS: atom_id res chain seq x y z
N MET A 1 -2.46 5.23 9.10
CA MET A 1 -1.24 4.54 9.55
C MET A 1 -0.03 5.25 8.99
N VAL A 2 1.10 5.23 9.68
CA VAL A 2 2.37 5.78 9.19
C VAL A 2 3.33 4.61 9.03
N LEU A 3 3.95 4.49 7.86
CA LEU A 3 5.01 3.52 7.58
C LEU A 3 6.35 4.02 8.14
N ASP A 4 7.32 3.12 8.30
CA ASP A 4 8.63 3.43 8.92
C ASP A 4 9.37 4.61 8.26
N GLU A 5 9.11 4.87 7.00
CA GLU A 5 9.70 5.97 6.23
C GLU A 5 8.92 7.30 6.35
N GLY A 6 7.98 7.41 7.29
CA GLY A 6 7.15 8.60 7.49
C GLY A 6 5.99 8.74 6.50
N ARG A 7 5.84 7.83 5.54
CA ARG A 7 4.73 7.83 4.58
C ARG A 7 3.41 7.54 5.27
N LYS A 8 2.43 8.41 5.12
CA LYS A 8 1.06 8.17 5.61
C LYS A 8 0.26 7.40 4.58
N ILE A 9 -0.33 6.31 5.01
CA ILE A 9 -1.29 5.53 4.22
C ILE A 9 -2.64 5.47 4.92
N THR A 10 -3.70 5.36 4.14
CA THR A 10 -5.04 5.05 4.62
C THR A 10 -5.30 3.57 4.41
N VAL A 11 -5.74 2.90 5.45
CA VAL A 11 -6.19 1.51 5.37
C VAL A 11 -7.70 1.52 5.57
N THR A 12 -8.41 0.95 4.60
CA THR A 12 -9.86 0.77 4.66
C THR A 12 -10.14 -0.72 4.81
N ASP A 13 -10.85 -1.09 5.87
CA ASP A 13 -11.35 -2.45 6.03
C ASP A 13 -12.65 -2.62 5.24
N THR A 14 -12.75 -3.73 4.52
CA THR A 14 -13.94 -4.08 3.76
C THR A 14 -14.72 -5.17 4.50
N VAL A 15 -16.04 -5.23 4.29
CA VAL A 15 -16.81 -6.37 4.76
C VAL A 15 -16.25 -7.64 4.09
N GLY A 16 -15.89 -8.65 4.88
CA GLY A 16 -15.30 -9.90 4.38
C GLY A 16 -16.15 -10.51 3.26
N PHE A 17 -15.49 -11.06 2.25
CA PHE A 17 -16.16 -11.77 1.16
C PHE A 17 -16.79 -13.05 1.71
N ILE A 18 -18.10 -13.00 1.95
CA ILE A 18 -18.86 -14.15 2.42
C ILE A 18 -19.20 -15.01 1.20
N GLN A 19 -18.86 -16.29 1.26
CA GLN A 19 -19.31 -17.26 0.26
C GLN A 19 -20.84 -17.18 0.12
N LYS A 20 -21.34 -16.98 -1.12
CA LYS A 20 -22.76 -16.81 -1.47
C LYS A 20 -23.36 -15.49 -0.98
N LEU A 21 -22.88 -14.37 -1.53
CA LEU A 21 -23.58 -13.08 -1.40
C LEU A 21 -24.97 -13.17 -2.04
N PRO A 22 -26.05 -12.97 -1.28
CA PRO A 22 -27.37 -12.80 -1.87
C PRO A 22 -27.39 -11.60 -2.82
N THR A 23 -28.07 -11.71 -3.95
CA THR A 23 -28.15 -10.65 -4.97
C THR A 23 -28.69 -9.31 -4.44
N THR A 24 -29.39 -9.33 -3.32
CA THR A 24 -29.87 -8.13 -2.61
C THR A 24 -28.78 -7.36 -1.84
N LEU A 25 -27.67 -8.00 -1.53
CA LEU A 25 -26.50 -7.36 -0.88
C LEU A 25 -25.52 -6.74 -1.89
N VAL A 26 -25.65 -7.03 -3.18
CA VAL A 26 -24.79 -6.51 -4.24
C VAL A 26 -24.82 -4.97 -4.31
N GLU A 27 -25.94 -4.32 -3.98
CA GLU A 27 -26.01 -2.86 -3.99
C GLU A 27 -25.30 -2.21 -2.80
N ALA A 28 -25.37 -2.80 -1.61
CA ALA A 28 -24.58 -2.36 -0.46
C ALA A 28 -23.07 -2.61 -0.68
N PHE A 29 -22.74 -3.68 -1.42
CA PHE A 29 -21.36 -4.01 -1.80
C PHE A 29 -20.79 -3.06 -2.87
N LYS A 30 -21.63 -2.46 -3.71
CA LYS A 30 -21.16 -1.52 -4.75
C LYS A 30 -20.41 -0.31 -4.18
N SER A 31 -20.78 0.19 -3.00
CA SER A 31 -20.05 1.30 -2.35
C SER A 31 -18.67 0.85 -1.88
N THR A 32 -18.56 -0.33 -1.26
CA THR A 32 -17.30 -0.93 -0.83
C THR A 32 -16.41 -1.28 -2.03
N LEU A 33 -17.01 -1.78 -3.11
CA LEU A 33 -16.28 -2.06 -4.36
C LEU A 33 -15.75 -0.78 -5.05
N ALA A 34 -16.43 0.36 -4.87
CA ALA A 34 -15.94 1.65 -5.35
C ALA A 34 -14.66 2.08 -4.62
N GLU A 35 -14.54 1.80 -3.32
CA GLU A 35 -13.33 2.05 -2.53
C GLU A 35 -12.17 1.16 -2.99
N VAL A 36 -12.43 -0.12 -3.27
CA VAL A 36 -11.43 -1.04 -3.83
C VAL A 36 -10.90 -0.51 -5.17
N ARG A 37 -11.78 -0.07 -6.07
CA ARG A 37 -11.38 0.51 -7.36
C ARG A 37 -10.57 1.80 -7.25
N ALA A 38 -10.73 2.53 -6.15
CA ALA A 38 -10.00 3.77 -5.87
C ALA A 38 -8.70 3.54 -5.09
N ALA A 39 -8.44 2.32 -4.65
CA ALA A 39 -7.25 1.98 -3.89
C ALA A 39 -6.00 1.94 -4.77
N ASP A 40 -4.85 2.32 -4.21
CA ASP A 40 -3.55 2.18 -4.85
C ASP A 40 -2.99 0.75 -4.68
N LEU A 41 -3.45 0.03 -3.64
CA LEU A 41 -3.03 -1.32 -3.27
C LEU A 41 -4.19 -2.07 -2.61
N VAL A 42 -4.36 -3.33 -2.95
CA VAL A 42 -5.28 -4.26 -2.30
C VAL A 42 -4.49 -5.28 -1.48
N LEU A 43 -4.83 -5.43 -0.22
CA LEU A 43 -4.35 -6.54 0.60
C LEU A 43 -5.35 -7.69 0.52
N LEU A 44 -4.95 -8.78 -0.08
CA LEU A 44 -5.73 -10.02 -0.15
C LEU A 44 -5.40 -10.88 1.06
N VAL A 45 -6.17 -10.74 2.13
CA VAL A 45 -5.94 -11.46 3.39
C VAL A 45 -6.74 -12.76 3.38
N VAL A 46 -6.03 -13.88 3.51
CA VAL A 46 -6.59 -15.23 3.42
C VAL A 46 -6.29 -16.00 4.69
N ASP A 47 -7.22 -16.81 5.15
CA ASP A 47 -6.98 -17.80 6.20
C ASP A 47 -6.19 -18.98 5.61
N ALA A 48 -4.89 -19.01 5.89
CA ALA A 48 -4.01 -20.06 5.35
C ALA A 48 -4.32 -21.45 5.90
N SER A 49 -5.00 -21.53 7.05
CA SER A 49 -5.38 -22.81 7.68
C SER A 49 -6.67 -23.41 7.09
N ASP A 50 -7.43 -22.62 6.31
CA ASP A 50 -8.65 -23.14 5.69
C ASP A 50 -8.30 -24.08 4.51
N PRO A 51 -8.84 -25.32 4.50
CA PRO A 51 -8.65 -26.24 3.38
C PRO A 51 -9.17 -25.70 2.02
N HIS A 52 -10.09 -24.73 2.07
CA HIS A 52 -10.70 -24.13 0.88
C HIS A 52 -10.07 -22.80 0.49
N CYS A 53 -8.95 -22.39 1.11
CA CYS A 53 -8.34 -21.08 0.88
C CYS A 53 -8.07 -20.79 -0.61
N GLU A 54 -7.68 -21.78 -1.41
CA GLU A 54 -7.47 -21.61 -2.86
C GLU A 54 -8.75 -21.25 -3.61
N GLN A 55 -9.88 -21.85 -3.20
CA GLN A 55 -11.18 -21.54 -3.78
C GLN A 55 -11.62 -20.12 -3.42
N GLU A 56 -11.34 -19.69 -2.19
CA GLU A 56 -11.61 -18.32 -1.74
C GLU A 56 -10.76 -17.31 -2.50
N ILE A 57 -9.46 -17.56 -2.67
CA ILE A 57 -8.56 -16.72 -3.47
C ILE A 57 -9.11 -16.59 -4.90
N ALA A 58 -9.47 -17.70 -5.53
CA ALA A 58 -10.01 -17.67 -6.89
C ALA A 58 -11.31 -16.90 -6.99
N ALA A 59 -12.22 -17.05 -6.02
CA ALA A 59 -13.48 -16.31 -5.96
C ALA A 59 -13.25 -14.79 -5.83
N VAL A 60 -12.36 -14.37 -4.93
CA VAL A 60 -12.05 -12.95 -4.73
C VAL A 60 -11.39 -12.35 -5.98
N ARG A 61 -10.46 -13.05 -6.62
CA ARG A 61 -9.85 -12.62 -7.89
C ARG A 61 -10.90 -12.49 -9.00
N GLY A 62 -11.86 -13.40 -9.07
CA GLY A 62 -13.00 -13.29 -10.00
C GLY A 62 -13.79 -12.00 -9.78
N ILE A 63 -14.11 -11.66 -8.54
CA ILE A 63 -14.82 -10.43 -8.21
C ILE A 63 -13.98 -9.18 -8.54
N LEU A 64 -12.67 -9.19 -8.24
CA LEU A 64 -11.78 -8.08 -8.61
C LEU A 64 -11.76 -7.85 -10.12
N SER A 65 -11.79 -8.92 -10.92
CA SER A 65 -11.91 -8.84 -12.37
C SER A 65 -13.28 -8.28 -12.83
N GLU A 66 -14.36 -8.77 -12.25
CA GLU A 66 -15.72 -8.28 -12.57
C GLU A 66 -15.90 -6.77 -12.33
N ILE A 67 -15.21 -6.24 -11.32
CA ILE A 67 -15.26 -4.80 -11.02
C ILE A 67 -14.18 -3.99 -11.75
N GLY A 68 -13.35 -4.61 -12.59
CA GLY A 68 -12.26 -3.97 -13.31
C GLY A 68 -11.12 -3.50 -12.40
N ALA A 69 -10.85 -4.23 -11.30
CA ALA A 69 -9.82 -3.95 -10.33
C ALA A 69 -8.62 -4.94 -10.41
N GLU A 70 -8.58 -5.81 -11.41
CA GLU A 70 -7.50 -6.79 -11.61
C GLU A 70 -6.13 -6.15 -11.83
N GLN A 71 -6.10 -4.91 -12.33
CA GLN A 71 -4.86 -4.16 -12.58
C GLN A 71 -4.33 -3.43 -11.33
N ILE A 72 -5.11 -3.38 -10.27
CA ILE A 72 -4.66 -2.80 -9.01
C ILE A 72 -3.64 -3.77 -8.39
N ARG A 73 -2.55 -3.22 -7.88
CA ARG A 73 -1.52 -4.02 -7.22
C ARG A 73 -2.09 -4.76 -6.02
N GLN A 74 -1.68 -6.01 -5.88
CA GLN A 74 -2.15 -6.89 -4.82
C GLN A 74 -0.98 -7.40 -4.00
N VAL A 75 -1.11 -7.39 -2.69
CA VAL A 75 -0.24 -8.13 -1.76
C VAL A 75 -1.08 -9.23 -1.12
N MET A 76 -0.70 -10.47 -1.36
CA MET A 76 -1.34 -11.62 -0.72
C MET A 76 -0.78 -11.81 0.68
N VAL A 77 -1.67 -11.99 1.64
CA VAL A 77 -1.35 -12.18 3.05
C VAL A 77 -1.94 -13.51 3.51
N LEU A 78 -1.08 -14.48 3.77
CA LEU A 78 -1.45 -15.77 4.34
C LEU A 78 -1.50 -15.63 5.86
N ASN A 79 -2.69 -15.33 6.39
CA ASN A 79 -2.90 -15.13 7.82
C ASN A 79 -3.15 -16.46 8.53
N LYS A 80 -3.01 -16.46 9.85
CA LYS A 80 -3.11 -17.62 10.76
C LYS A 80 -2.01 -18.67 10.52
N CYS A 81 -0.82 -18.21 10.13
CA CYS A 81 0.32 -19.11 9.92
C CYS A 81 0.72 -19.89 11.19
N ASP A 82 0.31 -19.42 12.38
CA ASP A 82 0.45 -20.08 13.67
C ASP A 82 -0.31 -21.41 13.77
N LEU A 83 -1.29 -21.65 12.91
CA LEU A 83 -2.10 -22.89 12.89
C LEU A 83 -1.57 -23.93 11.91
N LEU A 84 -0.51 -23.63 11.15
CA LEU A 84 0.08 -24.51 10.16
C LEU A 84 1.45 -25.02 10.63
N ASP A 85 1.78 -26.28 10.28
CA ASP A 85 3.14 -26.76 10.39
C ASP A 85 4.02 -26.28 9.23
N GLU A 86 5.33 -26.56 9.31
CA GLU A 86 6.31 -26.11 8.31
C GLU A 86 6.02 -26.64 6.90
N ASP A 87 5.58 -27.90 6.79
CA ASP A 87 5.30 -28.53 5.50
C ASP A 87 4.05 -27.93 4.85
N GLN A 88 3.00 -27.73 5.62
CA GLN A 88 1.77 -27.08 5.18
C GLN A 88 2.02 -25.63 4.74
N MET A 89 2.82 -24.90 5.49
CA MET A 89 3.18 -23.50 5.14
C MET A 89 4.05 -23.46 3.87
N ALA A 90 4.98 -24.38 3.72
CA ALA A 90 5.81 -24.49 2.52
C ALA A 90 4.96 -24.80 1.27
N GLU A 91 3.92 -25.63 1.39
CA GLU A 91 2.96 -25.90 0.30
C GLU A 91 2.23 -24.62 -0.11
N ARG A 92 1.71 -23.84 0.85
CA ARG A 92 1.05 -22.54 0.59
C ARG A 92 1.98 -21.55 -0.11
N LEU A 93 3.20 -21.41 0.39
CA LEU A 93 4.20 -20.51 -0.21
C LEU A 93 4.68 -20.98 -1.58
N SER A 94 4.69 -22.30 -1.84
CA SER A 94 4.99 -22.83 -3.17
C SER A 94 3.92 -22.44 -4.20
N ALA A 95 2.65 -22.42 -3.79
CA ALA A 95 1.55 -21.94 -4.64
C ALA A 95 1.53 -20.41 -4.80
N HIS A 96 2.00 -19.68 -3.78
CA HIS A 96 2.00 -18.22 -3.73
C HIS A 96 3.36 -17.69 -3.25
N PRO A 97 4.41 -17.71 -4.10
CA PRO A 97 5.78 -17.37 -3.68
C PRO A 97 5.96 -15.95 -3.17
N ASP A 98 5.13 -15.01 -3.65
CA ASP A 98 5.17 -13.59 -3.27
C ASP A 98 4.26 -13.27 -2.08
N ALA A 99 3.61 -14.28 -1.48
CA ALA A 99 2.72 -14.06 -0.35
C ALA A 99 3.50 -13.80 0.94
N VAL A 100 2.95 -12.92 1.77
CA VAL A 100 3.48 -12.64 3.11
C VAL A 100 2.75 -13.51 4.13
N GLN A 101 3.48 -14.34 4.85
CA GLN A 101 2.93 -15.13 5.96
C GLN A 101 2.80 -14.26 7.21
N VAL A 102 1.65 -14.33 7.86
CA VAL A 102 1.33 -13.52 9.03
C VAL A 102 0.54 -14.33 10.06
N SER A 103 0.79 -14.10 11.32
CA SER A 103 -0.16 -14.40 12.39
C SER A 103 -0.59 -13.10 13.05
N ALA A 104 -1.82 -12.68 12.81
CA ALA A 104 -2.35 -11.46 13.41
C ALA A 104 -2.49 -11.58 14.94
N ILE A 105 -2.67 -12.80 15.47
CA ILE A 105 -2.78 -13.05 16.91
C ILE A 105 -1.42 -12.93 17.60
N GLU A 106 -0.37 -13.51 17.00
CA GLU A 106 0.97 -13.52 17.58
C GLU A 106 1.81 -12.29 17.17
N GLY A 107 1.38 -11.55 16.14
CA GLY A 107 2.15 -10.47 15.57
C GLY A 107 3.30 -10.92 14.66
N THR A 108 3.42 -12.23 14.41
CA THR A 108 4.44 -12.80 13.53
C THR A 108 4.22 -12.35 12.09
N GLY A 109 5.29 -11.99 11.37
CA GLY A 109 5.23 -11.58 9.97
C GLY A 109 4.73 -10.15 9.70
N VAL A 110 4.22 -9.43 10.71
CA VAL A 110 3.67 -8.07 10.54
C VAL A 110 4.73 -7.09 10.00
N ALA A 111 5.97 -7.17 10.45
CA ALA A 111 7.05 -6.33 9.93
C ALA A 111 7.30 -6.60 8.42
N GLY A 112 7.27 -7.87 8.00
CA GLY A 112 7.37 -8.26 6.58
C GLY A 112 6.20 -7.73 5.75
N LEU A 113 4.98 -7.75 6.30
CA LEU A 113 3.80 -7.17 5.65
C LEU A 113 3.94 -5.65 5.48
N LEU A 114 4.38 -4.94 6.52
CA LEU A 114 4.62 -3.49 6.45
C LEU A 114 5.69 -3.15 5.41
N TYR A 115 6.75 -3.95 5.34
CA TYR A 115 7.78 -3.81 4.32
C TYR A 115 7.23 -4.03 2.91
N ALA A 116 6.43 -5.07 2.69
CA ALA A 116 5.80 -5.35 1.39
C ALA A 116 4.86 -4.21 0.97
N ILE A 117 4.04 -3.69 1.88
CA ILE A 117 3.19 -2.51 1.64
C ILE A 117 4.03 -1.29 1.27
N SER A 118 5.10 -1.01 2.03
CA SER A 118 5.99 0.14 1.78
C SER A 118 6.68 0.03 0.43
N SER A 119 7.17 -1.17 0.08
CA SER A 119 7.81 -1.45 -1.20
C SER A 119 6.86 -1.15 -2.38
N VAL A 120 5.64 -1.69 -2.33
CA VAL A 120 4.63 -1.44 -3.38
C VAL A 120 4.20 0.03 -3.42
N ALA A 121 4.02 0.65 -2.26
CA ALA A 121 3.63 2.06 -2.18
C ALA A 121 4.72 3.03 -2.69
N SER A 122 5.99 2.59 -2.69
CA SER A 122 7.15 3.37 -3.15
C SER A 122 7.53 3.06 -4.60
N GLU A 123 6.92 2.06 -5.20
CA GLU A 123 7.21 1.66 -6.57
C GLU A 123 6.77 2.74 -7.56
N GLY A 124 7.71 3.18 -8.39
CA GLY A 124 7.49 4.31 -9.30
C GLY A 124 7.71 5.68 -8.68
N ASP A 125 8.15 5.76 -7.43
CA ASP A 125 8.57 7.03 -6.85
C ASP A 125 9.84 7.55 -7.53
N VAL A 126 9.84 8.84 -7.79
CA VAL A 126 10.96 9.57 -8.39
C VAL A 126 11.64 10.42 -7.32
N SER A 127 12.97 10.43 -7.33
CA SER A 127 13.74 11.33 -6.48
C SER A 127 13.84 12.70 -7.14
N MET A 128 13.57 13.76 -6.38
CA MET A 128 13.74 15.14 -6.82
C MET A 128 14.18 16.02 -5.66
N THR A 129 14.92 17.10 -5.98
CA THR A 129 15.29 18.13 -5.00
C THR A 129 14.46 19.36 -5.25
N VAL A 130 13.83 19.89 -4.20
CA VAL A 130 12.91 21.01 -4.29
C VAL A 130 13.24 22.09 -3.26
N LEU A 131 13.05 23.35 -3.66
CA LEU A 131 13.08 24.50 -2.76
C LEU A 131 11.65 25.02 -2.59
N VAL A 132 11.01 24.67 -1.48
CA VAL A 132 9.63 25.07 -1.19
C VAL A 132 9.62 26.34 -0.36
N PRO A 133 9.09 27.46 -0.88
CA PRO A 133 9.03 28.73 -0.12
C PRO A 133 8.20 28.60 1.16
N TYR A 134 8.61 29.30 2.23
CA TYR A 134 7.90 29.30 3.51
C TYR A 134 6.45 29.77 3.41
N GLU A 135 6.16 30.63 2.45
CA GLU A 135 4.81 31.16 2.18
C GLU A 135 3.85 30.04 1.68
N LYS A 136 4.38 28.94 1.20
CA LYS A 136 3.63 27.78 0.70
C LYS A 136 3.40 26.74 1.81
N GLY A 137 2.90 27.16 2.96
CA GLY A 137 2.72 26.28 4.14
C GLY A 137 1.95 24.99 3.87
N LEU A 138 0.93 25.02 3.00
CA LEU A 138 0.22 23.79 2.61
C LEU A 138 1.13 22.82 1.84
N LEU A 139 1.98 23.34 0.97
CA LEU A 139 2.91 22.52 0.18
C LEU A 139 4.01 21.93 1.08
N LEU A 140 4.53 22.71 2.04
CA LEU A 140 5.47 22.22 3.07
C LEU A 140 4.86 21.04 3.84
N LYS A 141 3.60 21.19 4.27
CA LYS A 141 2.88 20.11 4.93
C LYS A 141 2.73 18.88 4.03
N MET A 142 2.42 19.06 2.75
CA MET A 142 2.30 17.97 1.78
C MET A 142 3.64 17.23 1.56
N VAL A 143 4.77 17.94 1.54
CA VAL A 143 6.10 17.32 1.45
C VAL A 143 6.31 16.36 2.61
N HIS A 144 6.06 16.79 3.85
CA HIS A 144 6.24 15.92 5.03
C HIS A 144 5.18 14.82 5.18
N GLU A 145 4.00 14.98 4.58
CA GLU A 145 2.92 14.00 4.73
C GLU A 145 2.85 12.98 3.59
N ARG A 146 3.35 13.32 2.40
CA ARG A 146 3.15 12.53 1.18
C ARG A 146 4.43 12.14 0.45
N CYS A 147 5.58 12.64 0.89
CA CYS A 147 6.88 12.29 0.32
C CYS A 147 7.74 11.59 1.37
N GLN A 148 8.63 10.74 0.90
CA GLN A 148 9.74 10.27 1.71
C GLN A 148 10.84 11.35 1.66
N VAL A 149 11.06 12.05 2.77
CA VAL A 149 12.10 13.08 2.86
C VAL A 149 13.45 12.40 3.13
N MET A 150 14.35 12.45 2.15
CA MET A 150 15.68 11.86 2.24
C MET A 150 16.67 12.79 2.94
N ARG A 151 16.59 14.07 2.62
CA ARG A 151 17.38 15.16 3.23
C ARG A 151 16.54 16.41 3.28
N GLU A 152 16.70 17.21 4.32
CA GLU A 152 16.11 18.54 4.38
C GLU A 152 17.05 19.55 5.05
N ARG A 153 16.95 20.78 4.61
CA ARG A 153 17.66 21.92 5.17
C ARG A 153 16.81 23.19 5.02
N TYR A 154 16.70 23.93 6.10
CA TYR A 154 16.06 25.25 6.06
C TYR A 154 17.08 26.28 5.57
N VAL A 155 16.77 26.94 4.46
CA VAL A 155 17.65 27.93 3.82
C VAL A 155 16.94 29.28 3.72
N GLN A 156 17.69 30.33 3.34
CA GLN A 156 17.07 31.62 3.08
C GLN A 156 16.10 31.49 1.90
N GLY A 157 14.80 31.61 2.18
CA GLY A 157 13.74 31.54 1.15
C GLY A 157 12.86 30.30 1.23
N GLY A 158 13.21 29.23 1.96
CA GLY A 158 12.35 28.07 2.03
C GLY A 158 12.97 26.81 2.64
N LEU A 159 12.25 25.73 2.49
CA LEU A 159 12.71 24.38 2.78
C LEU A 159 13.34 23.80 1.52
N LEU A 160 14.63 23.53 1.57
CA LEU A 160 15.33 22.71 0.58
C LEU A 160 15.21 21.26 1.01
N ALA A 161 14.61 20.43 0.19
CA ALA A 161 14.42 19.03 0.51
C ALA A 161 14.69 18.13 -0.72
N THR A 162 15.44 17.05 -0.52
CA THR A 162 15.53 15.94 -1.47
C THR A 162 14.50 14.90 -1.03
N VAL A 163 13.55 14.61 -1.91
CA VAL A 163 12.41 13.75 -1.61
C VAL A 163 12.26 12.65 -2.65
N LYS A 164 11.73 11.51 -2.22
CA LYS A 164 11.11 10.53 -3.13
C LYS A 164 9.60 10.70 -3.06
N ALA A 165 8.97 10.79 -4.21
CA ALA A 165 7.54 11.06 -4.29
C ALA A 165 6.91 10.39 -5.53
N SER A 166 5.61 10.10 -5.43
CA SER A 166 4.83 9.58 -6.55
C SER A 166 4.83 10.56 -7.73
N ALA A 167 4.65 10.06 -8.95
CA ALA A 167 4.60 10.89 -10.16
C ALA A 167 3.61 12.06 -10.04
N ARG A 168 2.46 11.85 -9.38
CA ARG A 168 1.47 12.90 -9.12
C ARG A 168 2.02 14.00 -8.20
N MET A 169 2.74 13.59 -7.16
CA MET A 169 3.35 14.56 -6.24
C MET A 169 4.52 15.28 -6.88
N CYS A 170 5.33 14.58 -7.67
CA CYS A 170 6.41 15.18 -8.47
C CYS A 170 5.86 16.25 -9.43
N ALA A 171 4.75 16.02 -10.10
CA ALA A 171 4.11 17.02 -10.95
C ALA A 171 3.67 18.27 -10.14
N THR A 172 3.24 18.09 -8.90
CA THR A 172 2.89 19.21 -8.00
C THR A 172 4.12 19.99 -7.54
N LEU A 173 5.24 19.30 -7.34
CA LEU A 173 6.51 19.86 -6.86
C LEU A 173 7.39 20.40 -7.99
N ALA A 174 7.15 20.02 -9.24
CA ALA A 174 7.97 20.40 -10.40
C ALA A 174 8.27 21.92 -10.53
N PRO A 175 7.34 22.85 -10.21
CA PRO A 175 7.65 24.27 -10.23
C PRO A 175 8.70 24.73 -9.21
N TYR A 176 9.03 23.89 -8.25
CA TYR A 176 9.96 24.15 -7.13
C TYR A 176 11.21 23.28 -7.21
N GLU A 177 11.36 22.50 -8.30
CA GLU A 177 12.53 21.67 -8.52
C GLU A 177 13.78 22.55 -8.72
N VAL A 178 14.87 22.14 -8.09
CA VAL A 178 16.17 22.80 -8.18
C VAL A 178 17.26 21.76 -8.35
N ASP A 179 18.35 22.15 -9.04
CA ASP A 179 19.53 21.31 -9.13
C ASP A 179 20.26 21.25 -7.79
N GLU A 180 20.64 20.05 -7.36
CA GLU A 180 21.33 19.82 -6.08
C GLU A 180 22.66 20.59 -5.98
N GLU A 181 23.32 20.82 -7.12
CA GLU A 181 24.58 21.56 -7.23
C GLU A 181 24.42 23.09 -7.06
N ALA A 182 23.24 23.63 -7.26
CA ALA A 182 22.99 25.09 -7.15
C ALA A 182 22.96 25.60 -5.71
N LEU A 183 23.06 24.73 -4.71
CA LEU A 183 22.84 25.03 -3.28
C LEU A 183 23.98 24.54 -2.38
N ALA A 184 25.14 24.22 -2.95
CA ALA A 184 26.37 23.86 -2.22
C ALA A 184 27.04 25.07 -1.61
#